data_57f1e2abb6afdd7e5088c036959b344d
#
_entry.id   57f1e2abb6afdd7e5088c036959b344d
#
_cell.length_a   1.000
_cell.length_b   1.000
_cell.length_c   1.000
_cell.angle_alpha   90.00
_cell.angle_beta   90.00
_cell.angle_gamma   90.00
#
_symmetry.space_group_name_H-M   'P 1'
#
loop_
_entity.id
_entity.type
_entity.pdbx_description
1 polymer ?
#
loop_
_entity_poly.entity_id
_entity_poly.type
_entity_poly.pdbx_seq_one_letter_code
_entity_poly.pdbx_strand_id
1 'polypeptide(L)'
;LNIRLTLIQNNAELALQNLLGFSNNLIDAWYLDGFNPSKNQAMWSSSITQLIVLLSSSEATFGTFTSAGFVKRNFTKFGYSVSKVKGFGKKRHKLIGKILPRNHLQKPSSDKQSKIAIIGSGIAGSCTAFAAVNHGMLVDVYEYGKESACGTSSNPVAAMYPRFSSNNSSYAHLIAQSYFFADRLYSKFQNEYKRTGLLFSHFNEYQEEWLKQMKELDRKDIFQILTKTEMKKEYNLDSKGLKVLQGGYLFPQALCQALLKDANIQIYTDHCFENTYDNNSKLSLNFLNQINDKQYDAVVIASGAGLLNVMPNLKISKGQLVGLKSNQEIACSLPVNSEGYILPPVDGITWIGSTHQKDFQDIMPS
;
A
#
# COMPACT_ATOMS: atom_id res chain seq x y z
N LEU A 1 -8.11 -8.47 19.87
CA LEU A 1 -8.57 -9.14 18.65
C LEU A 1 -7.88 -8.50 17.46
N ASN A 2 -7.00 -9.23 16.76
CA ASN A 2 -6.41 -8.80 15.51
C ASN A 2 -7.45 -9.03 14.39
N ILE A 3 -8.15 -7.96 14.00
CA ILE A 3 -9.10 -8.01 12.89
C ILE A 3 -8.49 -7.20 11.74
N ARG A 4 -8.41 -7.83 10.55
CA ARG A 4 -8.06 -7.15 9.30
C ARG A 4 -9.31 -7.05 8.43
N LEU A 5 -9.66 -5.83 8.02
CA LEU A 5 -10.73 -5.57 7.08
C LEU A 5 -10.15 -5.17 5.71
N THR A 6 -10.53 -5.91 4.67
CA THR A 6 -10.22 -5.55 3.28
C THR A 6 -11.53 -5.21 2.57
N LEU A 7 -11.62 -4.01 2.02
CA LEU A 7 -12.76 -3.55 1.21
C LEU A 7 -12.35 -3.58 -0.26
N ILE A 8 -13.13 -4.29 -1.10
CA ILE A 8 -12.91 -4.38 -2.54
C ILE A 8 -14.09 -3.72 -3.23
N GLN A 9 -13.86 -2.52 -3.77
CA GLN A 9 -14.86 -1.79 -4.55
C GLN A 9 -14.79 -2.23 -6.00
N ASN A 10 -15.59 -3.25 -6.36
CA ASN A 10 -15.65 -3.78 -7.71
C ASN A 10 -16.97 -4.54 -7.95
N ASN A 11 -17.21 -4.97 -9.20
CA ASN A 11 -18.19 -6.00 -9.48
C ASN A 11 -17.80 -7.29 -8.76
N ALA A 12 -18.77 -7.99 -8.14
CA ALA A 12 -18.50 -9.15 -7.29
C ALA A 12 -17.78 -10.28 -8.06
N GLU A 13 -18.16 -10.54 -9.31
CA GLU A 13 -17.54 -11.58 -10.12
C GLU A 13 -16.07 -11.27 -10.41
N LEU A 14 -15.79 -10.03 -10.84
CA LEU A 14 -14.42 -9.59 -11.11
C LEU A 14 -13.57 -9.53 -9.83
N ALA A 15 -14.15 -9.12 -8.71
CA ALA A 15 -13.47 -9.12 -7.42
C ALA A 15 -13.06 -10.54 -6.99
N LEU A 16 -13.96 -11.51 -7.14
CA LEU A 16 -13.67 -12.92 -6.82
C LEU A 16 -12.66 -13.54 -7.79
N GLN A 17 -12.71 -13.21 -9.08
CA GLN A 17 -11.70 -13.63 -10.07
C GLN A 17 -10.30 -13.11 -9.70
N ASN A 18 -10.21 -11.84 -9.35
CA ASN A 18 -8.94 -11.24 -8.91
C ASN A 18 -8.40 -11.91 -7.64
N LEU A 19 -9.27 -12.26 -6.69
CA LEU A 19 -8.85 -12.97 -5.48
C LEU A 19 -8.23 -14.33 -5.77
N LEU A 20 -8.66 -15.05 -6.80
CA LEU A 20 -8.04 -16.33 -7.21
C LEU A 20 -6.57 -16.18 -7.62
N GLY A 21 -6.19 -15.02 -8.18
CA GLY A 21 -4.80 -14.73 -8.58
C GLY A 21 -3.87 -14.38 -7.41
N PHE A 22 -4.44 -14.00 -6.26
CA PHE A 22 -3.67 -13.48 -5.12
C PHE A 22 -3.71 -14.35 -3.87
N SER A 23 -4.56 -15.36 -3.82
CA SER A 23 -4.88 -16.03 -2.57
C SER A 23 -4.61 -17.53 -2.62
N ASN A 24 -3.57 -17.95 -1.91
CA ASN A 24 -3.47 -19.32 -1.40
C ASN A 24 -4.27 -19.48 -0.08
N ASN A 25 -4.87 -18.41 0.43
CA ASN A 25 -5.69 -18.44 1.64
C ASN A 25 -7.14 -18.65 1.26
N LEU A 26 -7.62 -19.87 1.45
CA LEU A 26 -8.99 -20.23 1.22
C LEU A 26 -9.89 -19.62 2.30
N ILE A 27 -11.10 -19.24 1.90
CA ILE A 27 -12.09 -18.59 2.76
C ILE A 27 -12.84 -19.63 3.56
N ASP A 28 -12.88 -19.49 4.89
CA ASP A 28 -13.51 -20.44 5.80
C ASP A 28 -15.01 -20.16 6.01
N ALA A 29 -15.45 -18.90 5.89
CA ALA A 29 -16.84 -18.52 6.10
C ALA A 29 -17.32 -17.43 5.12
N TRP A 30 -18.44 -17.69 4.47
CA TRP A 30 -19.06 -16.77 3.54
C TRP A 30 -20.36 -16.19 4.11
N TYR A 31 -20.45 -14.90 4.20
CA TYR A 31 -21.67 -14.17 4.54
C TYR A 31 -22.24 -13.55 3.25
N LEU A 32 -23.18 -14.28 2.63
CA LEU A 32 -23.73 -13.91 1.32
C LEU A 32 -24.96 -13.01 1.50
N ASP A 33 -24.68 -11.73 1.78
CA ASP A 33 -25.68 -10.68 1.94
C ASP A 33 -25.73 -9.78 0.71
N GLY A 34 -26.25 -10.32 -0.38
CA GLY A 34 -26.45 -9.62 -1.65
C GLY A 34 -27.87 -9.14 -1.85
N PHE A 35 -28.15 -8.55 -2.99
CA PHE A 35 -29.48 -8.13 -3.39
C PHE A 35 -30.43 -9.34 -3.59
N ASN A 36 -31.75 -9.06 -3.52
CA ASN A 36 -32.76 -10.09 -3.73
C ASN A 36 -32.50 -10.82 -5.07
N PRO A 37 -32.42 -12.17 -5.06
CA PRO A 37 -32.10 -12.96 -6.24
C PRO A 37 -33.05 -12.74 -7.44
N SER A 38 -34.31 -12.37 -7.21
CA SER A 38 -35.22 -12.05 -8.28
C SER A 38 -34.97 -10.66 -8.93
N LYS A 39 -34.32 -9.75 -8.21
CA LYS A 39 -34.00 -8.40 -8.69
C LYS A 39 -32.58 -8.25 -9.24
N ASN A 40 -31.66 -9.08 -8.77
CA ASN A 40 -30.26 -9.10 -9.21
C ASN A 40 -29.78 -10.54 -9.33
N GLN A 41 -30.10 -11.17 -10.45
CA GLN A 41 -29.70 -12.56 -10.71
C GLN A 41 -28.19 -12.71 -10.93
N ALA A 42 -27.53 -11.66 -11.41
CA ALA A 42 -26.09 -11.68 -11.71
C ALA A 42 -25.25 -12.02 -10.44
N MET A 43 -25.60 -11.45 -9.28
CA MET A 43 -24.92 -11.74 -8.02
C MET A 43 -25.10 -13.17 -7.49
N TRP A 44 -26.06 -13.92 -8.04
CA TRP A 44 -26.39 -15.29 -7.65
C TRP A 44 -26.16 -16.27 -8.81
N SER A 45 -25.35 -15.85 -9.78
CA SER A 45 -25.04 -16.64 -10.97
C SER A 45 -24.27 -17.92 -10.63
N SER A 46 -24.31 -18.85 -11.57
CA SER A 46 -23.50 -20.10 -11.50
C SER A 46 -21.99 -19.79 -11.46
N SER A 47 -21.57 -18.74 -12.20
CA SER A 47 -20.18 -18.27 -12.24
C SER A 47 -19.70 -17.80 -10.86
N ILE A 48 -20.44 -16.90 -10.21
CA ILE A 48 -20.11 -16.45 -8.84
C ILE A 48 -20.09 -17.64 -7.85
N THR A 49 -21.06 -18.56 -7.95
CA THR A 49 -21.06 -19.73 -7.08
C THR A 49 -19.81 -20.59 -7.29
N GLN A 50 -19.37 -20.77 -8.54
CA GLN A 50 -18.14 -21.51 -8.86
C GLN A 50 -16.90 -20.82 -8.27
N LEU A 51 -16.79 -19.49 -8.38
CA LEU A 51 -15.70 -18.71 -7.80
C LEU A 51 -15.67 -18.81 -6.28
N ILE A 52 -16.82 -18.71 -5.62
CA ILE A 52 -16.96 -18.93 -4.17
C ILE A 52 -16.40 -20.31 -3.79
N VAL A 53 -16.79 -21.33 -4.53
CA VAL A 53 -16.34 -22.70 -4.28
C VAL A 53 -14.82 -22.88 -4.48
N LEU A 54 -14.24 -22.24 -5.52
CA LEU A 54 -12.79 -22.28 -5.76
C LEU A 54 -11.99 -21.56 -4.67
N LEU A 55 -12.55 -20.51 -4.09
CA LEU A 55 -11.95 -19.73 -3.01
C LEU A 55 -12.21 -20.31 -1.61
N SER A 56 -13.04 -21.35 -1.51
CA SER A 56 -13.43 -21.95 -0.22
C SER A 56 -12.41 -22.95 0.30
N SER A 57 -12.12 -22.90 1.59
CA SER A 57 -11.36 -23.93 2.29
C SER A 57 -12.14 -25.26 2.37
N SER A 58 -11.46 -26.34 2.74
CA SER A 58 -12.06 -27.68 2.84
C SER A 58 -13.18 -27.80 3.90
N GLU A 59 -13.25 -26.88 4.84
CA GLU A 59 -14.25 -26.82 5.89
C GLU A 59 -15.18 -25.60 5.75
N ALA A 60 -15.14 -24.91 4.62
CA ALA A 60 -15.84 -23.67 4.42
C ALA A 60 -17.36 -23.81 4.60
N THR A 61 -17.93 -22.79 5.20
CA THR A 61 -19.37 -22.65 5.40
C THR A 61 -19.92 -21.41 4.70
N PHE A 62 -21.20 -21.38 4.41
CA PHE A 62 -21.86 -20.16 4.03
C PHE A 62 -23.20 -19.97 4.74
N GLY A 63 -23.57 -18.71 4.89
CA GLY A 63 -24.91 -18.27 5.28
C GLY A 63 -25.45 -17.22 4.34
N THR A 64 -26.75 -17.27 4.02
CA THR A 64 -27.42 -16.28 3.18
C THR A 64 -28.79 -15.91 3.72
N PHE A 65 -29.27 -14.72 3.37
CA PHE A 65 -30.61 -14.28 3.75
C PHE A 65 -31.73 -14.87 2.86
N THR A 66 -31.38 -15.44 1.71
CA THR A 66 -32.35 -16.00 0.75
C THR A 66 -32.60 -17.50 0.98
N SER A 67 -33.78 -17.95 0.54
CA SER A 67 -34.12 -19.37 0.42
C SER A 67 -34.49 -19.80 -1.02
N ALA A 68 -34.05 -19.01 -2.01
CA ALA A 68 -34.35 -19.24 -3.42
C ALA A 68 -33.84 -20.62 -3.90
N GLY A 69 -34.68 -21.37 -4.57
CA GLY A 69 -34.40 -22.73 -5.00
C GLY A 69 -33.23 -22.85 -5.98
N PHE A 70 -33.06 -21.87 -6.88
CA PHE A 70 -31.94 -21.90 -7.82
C PHE A 70 -30.60 -21.63 -7.14
N VAL A 71 -30.55 -20.78 -6.11
CA VAL A 71 -29.36 -20.56 -5.29
C VAL A 71 -28.96 -21.85 -4.58
N LYS A 72 -29.93 -22.55 -3.97
CA LYS A 72 -29.69 -23.88 -3.37
C LYS A 72 -29.10 -24.83 -4.42
N ARG A 73 -29.72 -24.95 -5.60
CA ARG A 73 -29.24 -25.86 -6.67
C ARG A 73 -27.83 -25.53 -7.14
N ASN A 74 -27.48 -24.23 -7.30
CA ASN A 74 -26.14 -23.82 -7.69
C ASN A 74 -25.09 -24.28 -6.69
N PHE A 75 -25.27 -23.97 -5.41
CA PHE A 75 -24.31 -24.40 -4.38
C PHE A 75 -24.22 -25.93 -4.25
N THR A 76 -25.35 -26.63 -4.35
CA THR A 76 -25.35 -28.12 -4.32
C THR A 76 -24.59 -28.68 -5.52
N LYS A 77 -24.80 -28.12 -6.72
CA LYS A 77 -24.11 -28.50 -7.97
C LYS A 77 -22.60 -28.41 -7.84
N PHE A 78 -22.10 -27.38 -7.16
CA PHE A 78 -20.66 -27.11 -7.00
C PHE A 78 -20.05 -27.68 -5.72
N GLY A 79 -20.77 -28.56 -4.98
CA GLY A 79 -20.20 -29.35 -3.92
C GLY A 79 -20.40 -28.82 -2.51
N TYR A 80 -21.44 -28.03 -2.27
CA TYR A 80 -21.91 -27.73 -0.92
C TYR A 80 -23.07 -28.63 -0.49
N SER A 81 -23.05 -29.11 0.73
CA SER A 81 -24.25 -29.60 1.41
C SER A 81 -25.09 -28.43 1.87
N VAL A 82 -26.29 -28.24 1.33
CA VAL A 82 -27.11 -27.05 1.54
C VAL A 82 -28.40 -27.36 2.26
N SER A 83 -28.60 -26.74 3.41
CA SER A 83 -29.81 -26.87 4.24
C SER A 83 -30.64 -25.60 4.25
N LYS A 84 -31.98 -25.78 4.25
CA LYS A 84 -32.92 -24.71 4.46
C LYS A 84 -33.29 -24.69 5.95
N VAL A 85 -32.97 -23.57 6.62
CA VAL A 85 -33.20 -23.40 8.05
C VAL A 85 -34.11 -22.22 8.36
N LYS A 86 -34.59 -22.10 9.58
CA LYS A 86 -35.39 -20.97 10.04
C LYS A 86 -34.61 -19.66 9.83
N GLY A 87 -35.25 -18.64 9.23
CA GLY A 87 -34.68 -17.31 9.03
C GLY A 87 -34.66 -16.51 10.32
N PHE A 88 -34.06 -15.32 10.24
CA PHE A 88 -34.02 -14.38 11.34
C PHE A 88 -35.13 -13.32 11.19
N GLY A 89 -35.70 -12.88 12.32
CA GLY A 89 -36.78 -11.88 12.36
C GLY A 89 -38.03 -12.34 11.60
N LYS A 90 -38.51 -11.51 10.67
CA LYS A 90 -39.74 -11.78 9.87
C LYS A 90 -39.52 -12.79 8.72
N LYS A 91 -38.29 -13.25 8.48
CA LYS A 91 -37.99 -14.20 7.39
C LYS A 91 -38.26 -15.64 7.81
N ARG A 92 -39.07 -16.36 7.02
CA ARG A 92 -39.40 -17.74 7.32
C ARG A 92 -38.21 -18.69 7.21
N HIS A 93 -37.36 -18.50 6.18
CA HIS A 93 -36.27 -19.43 5.90
C HIS A 93 -35.05 -18.68 5.32
N LYS A 94 -33.85 -19.29 5.53
CA LYS A 94 -32.58 -18.96 4.90
C LYS A 94 -31.85 -20.25 4.48
N LEU A 95 -30.83 -20.10 3.63
CA LEU A 95 -29.93 -21.23 3.32
C LEU A 95 -28.65 -21.07 4.11
N ILE A 96 -28.17 -22.20 4.58
CA ILE A 96 -26.82 -22.42 5.08
C ILE A 96 -26.20 -23.59 4.32
N GLY A 97 -24.89 -23.61 4.20
CA GLY A 97 -24.19 -24.72 3.58
C GLY A 97 -22.81 -24.93 4.15
N LYS A 98 -22.34 -26.18 4.03
CA LYS A 98 -20.98 -26.58 4.32
C LYS A 98 -20.41 -27.25 3.08
N ILE A 99 -19.17 -26.95 2.71
CA ILE A 99 -18.51 -27.59 1.57
C ILE A 99 -18.33 -29.08 1.86
N LEU A 100 -18.55 -29.93 0.86
CA LEU A 100 -18.27 -31.34 0.97
C LEU A 100 -16.78 -31.61 0.83
N PRO A 101 -16.24 -32.62 1.53
CA PRO A 101 -14.82 -32.94 1.43
C PRO A 101 -14.39 -33.16 -0.03
N ARG A 102 -13.32 -32.54 -0.44
CA ARG A 102 -12.70 -32.67 -1.78
C ARG A 102 -11.33 -33.28 -1.64
N ASN A 103 -11.07 -34.35 -2.37
CA ASN A 103 -9.81 -35.09 -2.30
C ASN A 103 -8.55 -34.30 -2.77
N HIS A 104 -8.67 -33.05 -3.23
CA HIS A 104 -7.57 -32.33 -3.86
C HIS A 104 -7.36 -30.87 -3.44
N LEU A 105 -8.13 -30.35 -2.49
CA LEU A 105 -7.85 -29.04 -1.92
C LEU A 105 -7.31 -29.22 -0.50
N GLN A 106 -6.09 -29.75 -0.39
CA GLN A 106 -5.35 -29.61 0.87
C GLN A 106 -5.12 -28.11 1.07
N LYS A 107 -5.62 -27.59 2.21
CA LYS A 107 -5.07 -26.37 2.78
C LYS A 107 -3.56 -26.63 2.81
N PRO A 108 -2.70 -25.80 2.19
CA PRO A 108 -1.28 -26.00 2.40
C PRO A 108 -1.10 -26.04 3.90
N SER A 109 -0.57 -27.15 4.40
CA SER A 109 -0.30 -27.34 5.82
C SER A 109 0.76 -26.31 6.20
N SER A 110 0.34 -25.15 6.65
CA SER A 110 1.22 -24.05 7.01
C SER A 110 1.65 -24.13 8.47
N ASP A 111 2.13 -25.31 8.89
CA ASP A 111 2.96 -25.37 10.09
C ASP A 111 4.36 -24.75 9.85
N LYS A 112 4.72 -24.49 8.60
CA LYS A 112 5.98 -23.84 8.24
C LYS A 112 5.72 -22.37 7.90
N GLN A 113 6.15 -21.52 8.81
CA GLN A 113 6.11 -20.06 8.61
C GLN A 113 6.92 -19.69 7.36
N SER A 114 6.30 -19.00 6.41
CA SER A 114 6.98 -18.56 5.19
C SER A 114 8.10 -17.59 5.52
N LYS A 115 9.24 -17.75 4.85
CA LYS A 115 10.39 -16.87 4.99
C LYS A 115 10.67 -16.14 3.68
N ILE A 116 10.75 -14.81 3.74
CA ILE A 116 11.04 -13.97 2.58
C ILE A 116 12.33 -13.16 2.77
N ALA A 117 12.99 -12.86 1.67
CA ALA A 117 14.09 -11.90 1.64
C ALA A 117 13.65 -10.58 1.02
N ILE A 118 14.14 -9.47 1.55
CA ILE A 118 13.92 -8.13 1.02
C ILE A 118 15.27 -7.47 0.78
N ILE A 119 15.50 -7.01 -0.45
CA ILE A 119 16.74 -6.33 -0.85
C ILE A 119 16.50 -4.82 -0.81
N GLY A 120 17.16 -4.15 0.11
CA GLY A 120 17.03 -2.72 0.41
C GLY A 120 16.13 -2.45 1.61
N SER A 121 16.64 -1.69 2.56
CA SER A 121 15.96 -1.28 3.81
C SER A 121 15.38 0.14 3.75
N GLY A 122 15.34 0.77 2.57
CA GLY A 122 14.66 2.04 2.36
C GLY A 122 13.15 1.94 2.59
N ILE A 123 12.41 3.04 2.39
CA ILE A 123 10.97 3.12 2.72
C ILE A 123 10.14 1.99 2.09
N ALA A 124 10.43 1.61 0.84
CA ALA A 124 9.71 0.52 0.16
C ALA A 124 9.98 -0.83 0.82
N GLY A 125 11.26 -1.16 1.09
CA GLY A 125 11.64 -2.41 1.74
C GLY A 125 11.14 -2.50 3.17
N SER A 126 11.27 -1.44 3.96
CA SER A 126 10.80 -1.38 5.34
C SER A 126 9.28 -1.53 5.45
N CYS A 127 8.51 -0.87 4.59
CA CYS A 127 7.06 -1.05 4.52
C CYS A 127 6.67 -2.47 4.12
N THR A 128 7.42 -3.09 3.20
CA THR A 128 7.19 -4.48 2.78
C THR A 128 7.51 -5.44 3.92
N ALA A 129 8.61 -5.24 4.63
CA ALA A 129 8.98 -6.04 5.80
C ALA A 129 7.91 -5.97 6.89
N PHE A 130 7.49 -4.76 7.25
CA PHE A 130 6.41 -4.52 8.20
C PHE A 130 5.11 -5.22 7.79
N ALA A 131 4.73 -5.14 6.52
CA ALA A 131 3.54 -5.82 6.01
C ALA A 131 3.69 -7.34 6.10
N ALA A 132 4.84 -7.89 5.71
CA ALA A 132 5.09 -9.33 5.71
C ALA A 132 5.02 -9.95 7.12
N VAL A 133 5.64 -9.32 8.12
CA VAL A 133 5.55 -9.82 9.51
C VAL A 133 4.13 -9.71 10.06
N ASN A 134 3.38 -8.69 9.70
CA ASN A 134 1.95 -8.62 10.04
C ASN A 134 1.10 -9.70 9.35
N HIS A 135 1.65 -10.37 8.32
CA HIS A 135 1.08 -11.57 7.69
C HIS A 135 1.66 -12.87 8.24
N GLY A 136 2.44 -12.82 9.32
CA GLY A 136 3.02 -13.98 9.98
C GLY A 136 4.26 -14.56 9.28
N MET A 137 4.92 -13.81 8.41
CA MET A 137 6.14 -14.25 7.72
C MET A 137 7.38 -13.92 8.54
N LEU A 138 8.46 -14.69 8.34
CA LEU A 138 9.82 -14.33 8.75
C LEU A 138 10.47 -13.53 7.64
N VAL A 139 11.21 -12.49 7.98
CA VAL A 139 11.78 -11.55 7.01
C VAL A 139 13.27 -11.34 7.28
N ASP A 140 14.09 -11.60 6.27
CA ASP A 140 15.48 -11.17 6.22
C ASP A 140 15.58 -9.94 5.30
N VAL A 141 16.08 -8.81 5.81
CA VAL A 141 16.29 -7.57 5.04
C VAL A 141 17.79 -7.41 4.81
N TYR A 142 18.17 -7.22 3.54
CA TYR A 142 19.56 -7.03 3.14
C TYR A 142 19.78 -5.61 2.64
N GLU A 143 20.74 -4.92 3.24
CA GLU A 143 21.10 -3.54 2.89
C GLU A 143 22.56 -3.47 2.43
N TYR A 144 22.81 -2.74 1.34
CA TYR A 144 24.18 -2.61 0.81
C TYR A 144 25.08 -1.74 1.67
N GLY A 145 24.52 -0.79 2.40
CA GLY A 145 25.26 0.10 3.26
C GLY A 145 25.42 -0.43 4.68
N LYS A 146 26.17 0.30 5.49
CA LYS A 146 26.46 -0.05 6.88
C LYS A 146 25.29 0.17 7.83
N GLU A 147 24.31 0.95 7.41
CA GLU A 147 23.14 1.31 8.20
C GLU A 147 21.87 1.12 7.38
N SER A 148 20.75 0.89 8.06
CA SER A 148 19.44 0.81 7.41
C SER A 148 19.06 2.14 6.78
N ALA A 149 18.44 2.05 5.60
CA ALA A 149 17.92 3.19 4.84
C ALA A 149 18.98 4.23 4.46
N CYS A 150 20.20 3.79 4.14
CA CYS A 150 21.33 4.67 3.80
C CYS A 150 21.28 5.29 2.40
N GLY A 151 20.33 4.87 1.53
CA GLY A 151 20.11 5.46 0.20
C GLY A 151 19.22 6.71 0.23
N THR A 152 18.30 6.86 -0.73
CA THR A 152 17.38 8.02 -0.82
C THR A 152 16.58 8.24 0.48
N SER A 153 16.31 7.18 1.24
CA SER A 153 15.60 7.27 2.52
C SER A 153 16.47 7.80 3.67
N SER A 154 17.73 8.16 3.45
CA SER A 154 18.58 8.84 4.45
C SER A 154 18.40 10.36 4.46
N ASN A 155 17.57 10.92 3.58
CA ASN A 155 17.25 12.35 3.62
C ASN A 155 16.75 12.76 5.02
N PRO A 156 17.19 13.92 5.54
CA PRO A 156 16.83 14.36 6.90
C PRO A 156 15.31 14.47 7.10
N VAL A 157 14.61 14.91 6.06
CA VAL A 157 13.16 15.11 6.07
C VAL A 157 12.59 14.97 4.66
N ALA A 158 11.35 14.53 4.55
CA ALA A 158 10.65 14.39 3.27
C ALA A 158 9.18 14.84 3.38
N ALA A 159 8.67 15.47 2.33
CA ALA A 159 7.25 15.78 2.21
C ALA A 159 6.47 14.52 1.79
N MET A 160 5.33 14.30 2.43
CA MET A 160 4.36 13.32 1.97
C MET A 160 3.18 14.05 1.33
N TYR A 161 3.17 14.19 0.02
CA TYR A 161 2.12 14.88 -0.72
C TYR A 161 1.47 13.99 -1.78
N PRO A 162 0.17 14.19 -2.05
CA PRO A 162 -0.54 13.40 -3.04
C PRO A 162 -0.22 13.87 -4.46
N ARG A 163 -0.16 12.92 -5.38
CA ARG A 163 -0.20 13.17 -6.82
C ARG A 163 -1.59 12.83 -7.35
N PHE A 164 -2.60 13.57 -6.89
CA PHE A 164 -3.96 13.37 -7.37
C PHE A 164 -4.07 13.75 -8.84
N SER A 165 -4.86 12.99 -9.58
CA SER A 165 -5.19 13.24 -10.96
C SER A 165 -6.71 13.16 -11.13
N SER A 166 -7.29 14.02 -11.96
CA SER A 166 -8.68 13.93 -12.41
C SER A 166 -8.90 12.78 -13.38
N ASN A 167 -7.81 12.19 -13.90
CA ASN A 167 -7.89 11.07 -14.83
C ASN A 167 -8.37 9.82 -14.09
N ASN A 168 -9.46 9.20 -14.59
CA ASN A 168 -10.01 7.96 -14.06
C ASN A 168 -9.23 6.72 -14.56
N SER A 169 -7.91 6.72 -14.39
CA SER A 169 -7.05 5.60 -14.77
C SER A 169 -6.76 4.70 -13.57
N SER A 170 -6.45 3.42 -13.83
CA SER A 170 -6.02 2.48 -12.79
C SER A 170 -4.78 2.99 -12.05
N TYR A 171 -3.88 3.71 -12.74
CA TYR A 171 -2.70 4.32 -12.15
C TYR A 171 -3.08 5.43 -11.16
N ALA A 172 -4.00 6.34 -11.52
CA ALA A 172 -4.46 7.40 -10.63
C ALA A 172 -5.13 6.83 -9.36
N HIS A 173 -5.93 5.77 -9.51
CA HIS A 173 -6.54 5.06 -8.39
C HIS A 173 -5.48 4.41 -7.48
N LEU A 174 -4.48 3.76 -8.07
CA LEU A 174 -3.38 3.15 -7.31
C LEU A 174 -2.63 4.20 -6.48
N ILE A 175 -2.27 5.34 -7.09
CA ILE A 175 -1.55 6.42 -6.39
C ILE A 175 -2.39 7.00 -5.25
N ALA A 176 -3.67 7.28 -5.49
CA ALA A 176 -4.56 7.79 -4.44
C ALA A 176 -4.73 6.81 -3.28
N GLN A 177 -4.96 5.53 -3.57
CA GLN A 177 -5.09 4.48 -2.56
C GLN A 177 -3.79 4.30 -1.77
N SER A 178 -2.65 4.28 -2.45
CA SER A 178 -1.33 4.17 -1.82
C SER A 178 -1.05 5.34 -0.88
N TYR A 179 -1.42 6.57 -1.29
CA TYR A 179 -1.29 7.76 -0.46
C TYR A 179 -2.09 7.65 0.84
N PHE A 180 -3.37 7.33 0.76
CA PHE A 180 -4.22 7.19 1.95
C PHE A 180 -3.83 5.99 2.82
N PHE A 181 -3.32 4.92 2.20
CA PHE A 181 -2.80 3.78 2.95
C PHE A 181 -1.54 4.20 3.74
N ALA A 182 -0.61 4.89 3.09
CA ALA A 182 0.62 5.38 3.70
C ALA A 182 0.32 6.37 4.84
N ASP A 183 -0.60 7.33 4.65
CA ASP A 183 -1.02 8.27 5.70
C ASP A 183 -1.54 7.53 6.95
N ARG A 184 -2.41 6.52 6.76
CA ARG A 184 -2.91 5.70 7.87
C ARG A 184 -1.83 4.85 8.55
N LEU A 185 -0.92 4.28 7.75
CA LEU A 185 0.18 3.49 8.29
C LEU A 185 1.13 4.36 9.10
N TYR A 186 1.60 5.46 8.52
CA TYR A 186 2.60 6.32 9.12
C TYR A 186 2.05 7.07 10.33
N SER A 187 0.75 7.34 10.41
CA SER A 187 0.10 7.94 11.58
C SER A 187 0.24 7.11 12.86
N LYS A 188 0.65 5.84 12.77
CA LYS A 188 1.02 5.01 13.92
C LYS A 188 2.40 5.35 14.49
N PHE A 189 3.22 6.08 13.75
CA PHE A 189 4.61 6.44 14.05
C PHE A 189 4.72 7.96 14.21
N GLN A 190 4.13 8.49 15.29
CA GLN A 190 3.95 9.94 15.50
C GLN A 190 5.27 10.70 15.70
N ASN A 191 6.33 10.02 16.12
CA ASN A 191 7.65 10.63 16.24
C ASN A 191 8.31 10.82 14.87
N GLU A 192 8.10 9.88 13.96
CA GLU A 192 8.72 9.78 12.65
C GLU A 192 7.88 10.44 11.54
N TYR A 193 6.56 10.59 11.76
CA TYR A 193 5.64 11.22 10.82
C TYR A 193 4.83 12.34 11.48
N LYS A 194 4.91 13.53 10.93
CA LYS A 194 4.16 14.71 11.36
C LYS A 194 3.02 14.97 10.40
N ARG A 195 1.82 14.56 10.80
CA ARG A 195 0.57 14.71 10.02
C ARG A 195 0.03 16.12 10.16
N THR A 196 0.67 17.07 9.50
CA THR A 196 0.33 18.50 9.52
C THR A 196 -0.65 18.91 8.44
N GLY A 197 -0.92 18.03 7.48
CA GLY A 197 -1.39 18.43 6.16
C GLY A 197 -0.28 19.11 5.39
N LEU A 198 -0.62 19.64 4.21
CA LEU A 198 0.31 20.39 3.36
C LEU A 198 -0.43 21.40 2.49
N LEU A 199 0.29 22.40 2.00
CA LEU A 199 -0.21 23.44 1.08
C LEU A 199 0.37 23.25 -0.32
N PHE A 200 -0.48 23.43 -1.31
CA PHE A 200 -0.05 23.79 -2.67
C PHE A 200 -0.31 25.28 -2.88
N SER A 201 0.65 26.00 -3.44
CA SER A 201 0.57 27.44 -3.71
C SER A 201 1.32 27.82 -4.97
N HIS A 202 1.12 29.05 -5.47
CA HIS A 202 1.80 29.57 -6.66
C HIS A 202 1.63 28.68 -7.90
N PHE A 203 0.37 28.48 -8.30
CA PHE A 203 0.02 27.63 -9.44
C PHE A 203 0.40 28.30 -10.77
N ASN A 204 1.09 27.54 -11.63
CA ASN A 204 1.20 27.85 -13.06
C ASN A 204 -0.10 27.49 -13.80
N GLU A 205 -0.21 27.79 -15.09
CA GLU A 205 -1.43 27.55 -15.87
C GLU A 205 -1.93 26.10 -15.83
N TYR A 206 -1.02 25.13 -15.86
CA TYR A 206 -1.36 23.71 -15.76
C TYR A 206 -1.91 23.36 -14.36
N GLN A 207 -1.32 23.89 -13.33
CA GLN A 207 -1.76 23.66 -11.96
C GLN A 207 -3.07 24.40 -11.62
N GLU A 208 -3.35 25.56 -12.25
CA GLU A 208 -4.66 26.24 -12.15
C GLU A 208 -5.79 25.36 -12.72
N GLU A 209 -5.55 24.68 -13.84
CA GLU A 209 -6.53 23.74 -14.39
C GLU A 209 -6.73 22.53 -13.46
N TRP A 210 -5.65 21.99 -12.93
CA TRP A 210 -5.73 20.93 -11.90
C TRP A 210 -6.51 21.38 -10.65
N LEU A 211 -6.32 22.63 -10.19
CA LEU A 211 -7.06 23.19 -9.06
C LEU A 211 -8.57 23.29 -9.34
N LYS A 212 -8.98 23.65 -10.56
CA LYS A 212 -10.38 23.66 -10.96
C LYS A 212 -10.98 22.25 -10.89
N GLN A 213 -10.28 21.26 -11.39
CA GLN A 213 -10.71 19.87 -11.35
C GLN A 213 -10.85 19.36 -9.91
N MET A 214 -9.93 19.72 -9.02
CA MET A 214 -10.03 19.38 -7.59
C MET A 214 -11.27 20.04 -6.96
N LYS A 215 -11.60 21.27 -7.37
CA LYS A 215 -12.80 21.97 -6.89
C LYS A 215 -14.09 21.24 -7.28
N GLU A 216 -14.15 20.68 -8.48
CA GLU A 216 -15.31 19.94 -8.99
C GLU A 216 -15.54 18.62 -8.24
N LEU A 217 -14.49 18.02 -7.68
CA LEU A 217 -14.59 16.80 -6.87
C LEU A 217 -15.31 16.99 -5.53
N ASP A 218 -15.42 18.24 -5.04
CA ASP A 218 -16.06 18.65 -3.76
C ASP A 218 -15.72 17.73 -2.55
N ARG A 219 -14.47 17.29 -2.44
CA ARG A 219 -13.98 16.41 -1.37
C ARG A 219 -13.39 17.22 -0.22
N LYS A 220 -14.25 17.93 0.51
CA LYS A 220 -13.87 18.76 1.68
C LYS A 220 -13.26 17.97 2.85
N ASP A 221 -13.45 16.66 2.85
CA ASP A 221 -12.82 15.71 3.77
C ASP A 221 -11.35 15.43 3.44
N ILE A 222 -10.90 15.77 2.23
CA ILE A 222 -9.53 15.53 1.74
C ILE A 222 -8.77 16.85 1.61
N PHE A 223 -9.40 17.88 1.04
CA PHE A 223 -8.74 19.15 0.75
C PHE A 223 -9.67 20.36 0.88
N GLN A 224 -9.06 21.51 1.10
CA GLN A 224 -9.71 22.82 1.17
C GLN A 224 -9.05 23.76 0.16
N ILE A 225 -9.86 24.43 -0.66
CA ILE A 225 -9.38 25.48 -1.55
C ILE A 225 -9.40 26.77 -0.75
N LEU A 226 -8.26 27.45 -0.70
CA LEU A 226 -8.06 28.68 0.05
C LEU A 226 -7.94 29.86 -0.92
N THR A 227 -8.67 30.93 -0.61
CA THR A 227 -8.57 32.20 -1.33
C THR A 227 -7.24 32.88 -1.02
N LYS A 228 -6.85 33.84 -1.83
CA LYS A 228 -5.66 34.68 -1.61
C LYS A 228 -5.68 35.35 -0.23
N THR A 229 -6.86 35.82 0.20
CA THR A 229 -7.03 36.47 1.51
C THR A 229 -6.81 35.50 2.68
N GLU A 230 -7.33 34.29 2.58
CA GLU A 230 -7.12 33.25 3.60
C GLU A 230 -5.67 32.81 3.64
N MET A 231 -5.04 32.57 2.49
CA MET A 231 -3.62 32.22 2.39
C MET A 231 -2.71 33.30 2.98
N LYS A 232 -3.01 34.58 2.70
CA LYS A 232 -2.26 35.69 3.27
C LYS A 232 -2.42 35.78 4.78
N LYS A 233 -3.65 35.59 5.29
CA LYS A 233 -3.97 35.67 6.71
C LYS A 233 -3.38 34.51 7.52
N GLU A 234 -3.48 33.28 7.00
CA GLU A 234 -3.14 32.07 7.76
C GLU A 234 -1.67 31.67 7.59
N TYR A 235 -1.10 31.88 6.38
CA TYR A 235 0.22 31.35 6.01
C TYR A 235 1.20 32.43 5.52
N ASN A 236 0.78 33.69 5.49
CA ASN A 236 1.55 34.81 4.92
C ASN A 236 1.94 34.62 3.44
N LEU A 237 1.19 33.86 2.66
CA LEU A 237 1.42 33.61 1.23
C LEU A 237 0.46 34.43 0.37
N ASP A 238 1.01 35.15 -0.62
CA ASP A 238 0.24 36.06 -1.49
C ASP A 238 -0.23 35.37 -2.79
N SER A 239 -0.87 34.20 -2.65
CA SER A 239 -1.42 33.40 -3.74
C SER A 239 -2.68 32.66 -3.29
N LYS A 240 -3.45 32.11 -4.22
CA LYS A 240 -4.45 31.08 -3.90
C LYS A 240 -3.75 29.83 -3.41
N GLY A 241 -4.46 28.93 -2.71
CA GLY A 241 -3.91 27.69 -2.21
C GLY A 241 -4.89 26.53 -2.22
N LEU A 242 -4.33 25.33 -2.17
CA LEU A 242 -5.05 24.10 -1.85
C LEU A 242 -4.37 23.47 -0.64
N LYS A 243 -5.11 23.34 0.45
CA LYS A 243 -4.66 22.63 1.64
C LYS A 243 -5.13 21.19 1.56
N VAL A 244 -4.22 20.24 1.57
CA VAL A 244 -4.54 18.82 1.75
C VAL A 244 -4.51 18.51 3.24
N LEU A 245 -5.58 17.90 3.75
CA LEU A 245 -5.79 17.69 5.18
C LEU A 245 -5.01 16.47 5.71
N GLN A 246 -4.80 15.47 4.86
CA GLN A 246 -3.95 14.32 5.12
C GLN A 246 -2.54 14.60 4.60
N GLY A 247 -1.56 13.79 5.08
CA GLY A 247 -0.17 14.01 4.69
C GLY A 247 0.56 14.96 5.64
N GLY A 248 1.72 15.41 5.21
CA GLY A 248 2.60 16.23 6.03
C GLY A 248 4.06 15.98 5.68
N TYR A 249 4.90 15.80 6.70
CA TYR A 249 6.32 15.49 6.51
C TYR A 249 6.77 14.37 7.43
N LEU A 250 7.85 13.71 7.06
CA LEU A 250 8.38 12.57 7.80
C LEU A 250 9.90 12.59 7.84
N PHE A 251 10.44 11.85 8.80
CA PHE A 251 11.87 11.55 8.94
C PHE A 251 12.11 10.16 8.35
N PRO A 252 12.51 10.05 7.05
CA PRO A 252 12.41 8.78 6.34
C PRO A 252 13.26 7.68 6.96
N GLN A 253 14.52 7.97 7.35
CA GLN A 253 15.39 6.99 7.96
C GLN A 253 14.85 6.48 9.30
N ALA A 254 14.41 7.38 10.17
CA ALA A 254 13.81 7.04 11.45
C ALA A 254 12.54 6.20 11.28
N LEU A 255 11.69 6.54 10.29
CA LEU A 255 10.50 5.77 9.97
C LEU A 255 10.85 4.36 9.48
N CYS A 256 11.85 4.22 8.58
CA CYS A 256 12.32 2.91 8.14
C CYS A 256 12.79 2.06 9.32
N GLN A 257 13.61 2.64 10.20
CA GLN A 257 14.09 1.96 11.41
C GLN A 257 12.93 1.55 12.33
N ALA A 258 11.92 2.42 12.51
CA ALA A 258 10.76 2.10 13.33
C ALA A 258 9.89 0.96 12.73
N LEU A 259 9.73 0.94 11.41
CA LEU A 259 9.02 -0.14 10.69
C LEU A 259 9.73 -1.49 10.77
N LEU A 260 11.06 -1.48 10.92
CA LEU A 260 11.88 -2.69 10.98
C LEU A 260 12.06 -3.24 12.43
N LYS A 261 11.47 -2.61 13.44
CA LYS A 261 11.53 -3.04 14.85
C LYS A 261 10.56 -4.18 15.16
N ASP A 262 10.75 -5.33 14.56
CA ASP A 262 9.97 -6.54 14.88
C ASP A 262 10.91 -7.73 15.06
N ALA A 263 10.60 -8.62 16.01
CA ALA A 263 11.43 -9.78 16.32
C ALA A 263 11.54 -10.79 15.15
N ASN A 264 10.60 -10.76 14.23
CA ASN A 264 10.59 -11.59 13.02
C ASN A 264 11.30 -10.96 11.83
N ILE A 265 11.93 -9.78 12.00
CA ILE A 265 12.76 -9.13 11.01
C ILE A 265 14.22 -9.20 11.43
N GLN A 266 15.05 -9.80 10.57
CA GLN A 266 16.50 -9.81 10.71
C GLN A 266 17.11 -8.90 9.64
N ILE A 267 17.98 -7.96 10.06
CA ILE A 267 18.63 -7.01 9.15
C ILE A 267 20.09 -7.43 8.98
N TYR A 268 20.53 -7.44 7.73
CA TYR A 268 21.92 -7.71 7.30
C TYR A 268 22.43 -6.51 6.52
N THR A 269 23.38 -5.79 7.07
CA THR A 269 24.08 -4.66 6.44
C THR A 269 25.32 -5.12 5.68
N ASP A 270 25.92 -4.23 4.88
CA ASP A 270 27.10 -4.50 4.05
C ASP A 270 26.88 -5.67 3.05
N HIS A 271 25.64 -5.84 2.54
CA HIS A 271 25.27 -6.90 1.60
C HIS A 271 24.94 -6.33 0.23
N CYS A 272 25.89 -6.33 -0.69
CA CYS A 272 25.68 -5.89 -2.06
C CYS A 272 25.06 -7.02 -2.91
N PHE A 273 23.77 -6.92 -3.18
CA PHE A 273 23.00 -7.93 -3.93
C PHE A 273 23.42 -7.97 -5.39
N GLU A 274 23.63 -9.16 -5.94
CA GLU A 274 23.93 -9.40 -7.36
C GLU A 274 22.75 -10.02 -8.09
N ASN A 275 22.31 -11.18 -7.64
CA ASN A 275 21.22 -11.92 -8.30
C ASN A 275 20.53 -12.91 -7.36
N THR A 276 19.45 -13.49 -7.85
CA THR A 276 18.75 -14.62 -7.21
C THR A 276 18.68 -15.80 -8.17
N TYR A 277 18.67 -17.00 -7.64
CA TYR A 277 18.54 -18.23 -8.42
C TYR A 277 17.61 -19.22 -7.73
N ASP A 278 16.98 -20.08 -8.53
CA ASP A 278 16.11 -21.16 -8.04
C ASP A 278 16.96 -22.30 -7.48
N ASN A 279 16.59 -22.76 -6.31
CA ASN A 279 17.24 -23.88 -5.64
C ASN A 279 16.15 -24.80 -5.04
N ASN A 280 15.72 -25.79 -5.81
CA ASN A 280 14.71 -26.78 -5.42
C ASN A 280 13.39 -26.15 -4.92
N SER A 281 12.78 -25.28 -5.73
CA SER A 281 11.54 -24.57 -5.43
C SER A 281 11.66 -23.53 -4.29
N LYS A 282 12.88 -23.17 -3.92
CA LYS A 282 13.22 -22.05 -3.04
C LYS A 282 14.15 -21.09 -3.76
N LEU A 283 14.19 -19.85 -3.32
CA LEU A 283 15.07 -18.83 -3.86
C LEU A 283 16.29 -18.66 -2.96
N SER A 284 17.46 -18.67 -3.55
CA SER A 284 18.74 -18.32 -2.92
C SER A 284 19.26 -17.01 -3.49
N LEU A 285 20.10 -16.32 -2.71
CA LEU A 285 20.65 -15.00 -3.05
C LEU A 285 22.15 -15.05 -3.17
N ASN A 286 22.69 -14.36 -4.19
CA ASN A 286 24.09 -14.07 -4.30
C ASN A 286 24.37 -12.62 -3.92
N PHE A 287 25.44 -12.44 -3.15
CA PHE A 287 25.97 -11.13 -2.77
C PHE A 287 27.44 -11.04 -3.19
N LEU A 288 27.87 -9.83 -3.53
CA LEU A 288 29.26 -9.58 -3.88
C LEU A 288 30.19 -9.99 -2.72
N ASN A 289 31.10 -10.92 -2.99
CA ASN A 289 32.10 -11.42 -2.02
C ASN A 289 31.51 -12.06 -0.75
N GLN A 290 30.26 -12.50 -0.75
CA GLN A 290 29.63 -13.14 0.40
C GLN A 290 28.83 -14.38 -0.01
N ILE A 291 28.95 -15.44 0.79
CA ILE A 291 28.15 -16.66 0.62
C ILE A 291 26.89 -16.54 1.47
N ASN A 292 25.74 -16.88 0.87
CA ASN A 292 24.47 -16.95 1.58
C ASN A 292 23.79 -18.31 1.32
N ASP A 293 23.81 -19.17 2.33
CA ASP A 293 23.21 -20.51 2.25
C ASP A 293 21.71 -20.52 2.58
N LYS A 294 21.10 -19.34 2.82
CA LYS A 294 19.70 -19.25 3.18
C LYS A 294 18.80 -19.39 1.98
N GLN A 295 17.64 -19.98 2.22
CA GLN A 295 16.59 -20.21 1.22
C GLN A 295 15.30 -19.49 1.61
N TYR A 296 14.62 -18.93 0.62
CA TYR A 296 13.44 -18.10 0.77
C TYR A 296 12.28 -18.60 -0.09
N ASP A 297 11.05 -18.38 0.39
CA ASP A 297 9.84 -18.64 -0.38
C ASP A 297 9.59 -17.56 -1.43
N ALA A 298 10.06 -16.33 -1.17
CA ALA A 298 10.00 -15.21 -2.11
C ALA A 298 11.13 -14.21 -1.84
N VAL A 299 11.47 -13.45 -2.87
CA VAL A 299 12.43 -12.33 -2.79
C VAL A 299 11.75 -11.07 -3.32
N VAL A 300 11.86 -9.98 -2.55
CA VAL A 300 11.38 -8.65 -2.95
C VAL A 300 12.57 -7.73 -3.15
N ILE A 301 12.75 -7.21 -4.35
CA ILE A 301 13.85 -6.28 -4.66
C ILE A 301 13.32 -4.85 -4.54
N ALA A 302 13.77 -4.14 -3.50
CA ALA A 302 13.39 -2.77 -3.16
C ALA A 302 14.62 -1.86 -3.03
N SER A 303 15.63 -2.09 -3.86
CA SER A 303 16.99 -1.53 -3.78
C SER A 303 17.13 -0.12 -4.36
N GLY A 304 16.02 0.59 -4.62
CA GLY A 304 16.08 1.95 -5.18
C GLY A 304 16.86 2.01 -6.50
N ALA A 305 17.89 2.86 -6.58
CA ALA A 305 18.74 2.96 -7.77
C ALA A 305 19.50 1.67 -8.08
N GLY A 306 19.79 0.83 -7.08
CA GLY A 306 20.40 -0.49 -7.26
C GLY A 306 19.55 -1.46 -8.10
N LEU A 307 18.26 -1.14 -8.33
CA LEU A 307 17.39 -1.92 -9.21
C LEU A 307 17.85 -1.91 -10.69
N LEU A 308 18.67 -0.93 -11.09
CA LEU A 308 19.27 -0.90 -12.44
C LEU A 308 20.10 -2.13 -12.76
N ASN A 309 20.71 -2.77 -11.76
CA ASN A 309 21.45 -4.01 -11.94
C ASN A 309 20.56 -5.17 -12.38
N VAL A 310 19.29 -5.13 -12.05
CA VAL A 310 18.29 -6.18 -12.37
C VAL A 310 17.41 -5.75 -13.53
N MET A 311 17.13 -4.46 -13.65
CA MET A 311 16.25 -3.85 -14.68
C MET A 311 16.93 -2.65 -15.34
N PRO A 312 17.85 -2.86 -16.28
CA PRO A 312 18.70 -1.79 -16.85
C PRO A 312 17.92 -0.73 -17.66
N ASN A 313 16.69 -1.02 -18.06
CA ASN A 313 15.84 -0.08 -18.81
C ASN A 313 15.10 0.95 -17.92
N LEU A 314 15.29 0.91 -16.61
CA LEU A 314 14.69 1.89 -15.72
C LEU A 314 15.36 3.26 -15.89
N LYS A 315 14.55 4.30 -15.80
CA LYS A 315 15.04 5.68 -15.77
C LYS A 315 15.11 6.15 -14.32
N ILE A 316 16.25 6.68 -13.93
CA ILE A 316 16.45 7.29 -12.62
C ILE A 316 16.55 8.80 -12.75
N SER A 317 16.25 9.50 -11.65
CA SER A 317 16.39 10.94 -11.53
C SER A 317 17.12 11.26 -10.23
N LYS A 318 18.12 12.13 -10.30
CA LYS A 318 18.82 12.66 -9.14
C LYS A 318 18.05 13.86 -8.59
N GLY A 319 17.82 13.89 -7.29
CA GLY A 319 17.23 15.02 -6.59
C GLY A 319 18.09 15.44 -5.41
N GLN A 320 18.17 16.72 -5.16
CA GLN A 320 18.93 17.30 -4.05
C GLN A 320 18.05 18.18 -3.18
N LEU A 321 18.31 18.14 -1.88
CA LEU A 321 17.75 19.03 -0.87
C LEU A 321 18.80 20.05 -0.44
N VAL A 322 18.37 21.27 -0.18
CA VAL A 322 19.19 22.34 0.38
C VAL A 322 18.67 22.68 1.76
N GLY A 323 19.56 22.65 2.76
CA GLY A 323 19.26 23.08 4.13
C GLY A 323 19.68 24.53 4.34
N LEU A 324 18.77 25.37 4.76
CA LEU A 324 19.01 26.78 5.12
C LEU A 324 18.76 26.98 6.61
N LYS A 325 19.58 27.79 7.27
CA LYS A 325 19.27 28.21 8.65
C LYS A 325 17.90 28.86 8.69
N SER A 326 17.03 28.32 9.50
CA SER A 326 15.65 28.81 9.63
C SER A 326 15.64 30.21 10.23
N ASN A 327 14.80 31.08 9.67
CA ASN A 327 14.45 32.39 10.22
C ASN A 327 12.94 32.60 10.09
N GLN A 328 12.39 33.69 10.62
CA GLN A 328 10.96 33.95 10.59
C GLN A 328 10.37 34.16 9.18
N GLU A 329 11.20 34.53 8.20
CA GLU A 329 10.76 34.80 6.83
C GLU A 329 10.54 33.51 6.03
N ILE A 330 11.35 32.47 6.28
CA ILE A 330 11.28 31.20 5.54
C ILE A 330 10.67 30.05 6.36
N ALA A 331 10.37 30.28 7.65
CA ALA A 331 9.75 29.26 8.48
C ALA A 331 8.29 29.01 8.09
N CYS A 332 7.92 27.77 7.89
CA CYS A 332 6.55 27.33 7.66
C CYS A 332 6.12 26.30 8.71
N SER A 333 4.84 26.26 9.05
CA SER A 333 4.30 25.30 10.05
C SER A 333 3.92 23.94 9.44
N LEU A 334 3.85 23.87 8.13
CA LEU A 334 3.51 22.67 7.36
C LEU A 334 4.20 22.74 5.99
N PRO A 335 4.38 21.63 5.28
CA PRO A 335 4.99 21.62 3.96
C PRO A 335 4.24 22.50 2.97
N VAL A 336 4.96 23.30 2.23
CA VAL A 336 4.43 24.12 1.12
C VAL A 336 5.03 23.63 -0.19
N ASN A 337 4.18 23.23 -1.12
CA ASN A 337 4.56 22.76 -2.46
C ASN A 337 4.20 23.80 -3.52
N SER A 338 5.13 24.06 -4.43
CA SER A 338 4.98 24.91 -5.60
C SER A 338 5.74 24.27 -6.78
N GLU A 339 6.73 24.93 -7.35
CA GLU A 339 7.69 24.33 -8.30
C GLU A 339 8.71 23.41 -7.62
N GLY A 340 8.94 23.61 -6.34
CA GLY A 340 9.61 22.74 -5.39
C GLY A 340 8.81 22.70 -4.11
N TYR A 341 9.42 22.27 -3.02
CA TYR A 341 8.78 22.28 -1.71
C TYR A 341 9.67 22.90 -0.63
N ILE A 342 9.02 23.51 0.34
CA ILE A 342 9.63 24.00 1.57
C ILE A 342 9.04 23.19 2.72
N LEU A 343 9.90 22.70 3.60
CA LEU A 343 9.51 21.89 4.75
C LEU A 343 9.61 22.71 6.04
N PRO A 344 8.79 22.37 7.05
CA PRO A 344 8.94 22.96 8.38
C PRO A 344 10.37 22.79 8.90
N PRO A 345 10.88 23.77 9.68
CA PRO A 345 12.23 23.69 10.22
C PRO A 345 12.39 22.48 11.16
N VAL A 346 13.48 21.77 10.97
CA VAL A 346 13.93 20.66 11.80
C VAL A 346 15.30 21.02 12.33
N ASP A 347 15.48 21.01 13.63
CA ASP A 347 16.74 21.38 14.30
C ASP A 347 17.32 22.74 13.86
N GLY A 348 16.42 23.71 13.62
CA GLY A 348 16.78 25.05 13.16
C GLY A 348 17.17 25.14 11.69
N ILE A 349 16.92 24.09 10.89
CA ILE A 349 17.17 24.05 9.45
C ILE A 349 15.87 23.92 8.71
N THR A 350 15.58 24.83 7.77
CA THR A 350 14.50 24.72 6.80
C THR A 350 15.02 24.03 5.54
N TRP A 351 14.40 22.92 5.15
CA TRP A 351 14.78 22.14 3.99
C TRP A 351 13.94 22.53 2.78
N ILE A 352 14.61 22.76 1.65
CA ILE A 352 14.02 23.15 0.38
C ILE A 352 14.44 22.15 -0.69
N GLY A 353 13.55 21.77 -1.57
CA GLY A 353 13.84 20.86 -2.66
C GLY A 353 12.61 20.50 -3.48
N SER A 354 12.78 19.55 -4.36
CA SER A 354 14.03 18.91 -4.77
C SER A 354 14.40 19.37 -6.18
N THR A 355 15.69 19.37 -6.49
CA THR A 355 16.10 19.44 -7.89
C THR A 355 15.69 18.17 -8.63
N HIS A 356 15.61 18.23 -9.95
CA HIS A 356 15.31 17.07 -10.80
C HIS A 356 16.28 17.04 -11.96
N GLN A 357 17.32 16.22 -11.84
CA GLN A 357 18.31 16.01 -12.89
C GLN A 357 18.16 14.61 -13.47
N LYS A 358 17.91 14.52 -14.79
CA LYS A 358 17.74 13.24 -15.50
C LYS A 358 19.06 12.71 -16.04
N ASP A 359 19.93 13.59 -16.52
CA ASP A 359 21.22 13.24 -17.08
C ASP A 359 22.32 13.62 -16.08
N PHE A 360 22.81 12.64 -15.33
CA PHE A 360 23.87 12.83 -14.34
C PHE A 360 24.87 11.68 -14.43
N GLN A 361 26.15 12.00 -14.18
CA GLN A 361 27.25 11.02 -14.26
C GLN A 361 27.54 10.37 -12.91
N ASP A 362 27.21 11.03 -11.82
CA ASP A 362 27.38 10.52 -10.47
C ASP A 362 26.20 10.87 -9.55
N ILE A 363 26.09 10.19 -8.43
CA ILE A 363 25.04 10.40 -7.42
C ILE A 363 25.45 11.39 -6.32
N MET A 364 26.68 11.93 -6.38
CA MET A 364 27.17 12.87 -5.38
C MET A 364 26.48 14.23 -5.53
N PRO A 365 26.32 14.99 -4.43
CA PRO A 365 25.83 16.38 -4.50
C PRO A 365 26.70 17.23 -5.45
N SER A 366 26.06 18.05 -6.28
CA SER A 366 26.72 18.97 -7.20
C SER A 366 26.80 20.36 -6.62
#